data_dd11aee7a5fde76d2a3d8e9dd129854d
#
_entry.id   dd11aee7a5fde76d2a3d8e9dd129854d
#
_cell.length_a   1.000
_cell.length_b   1.000
_cell.length_c   1.000
_cell.angle_alpha   90.00
_cell.angle_beta   90.00
_cell.angle_gamma   90.00
#
_symmetry.space_group_name_H-M   'P 1'
#
loop_
_entity.id
_entity.type
_entity.pdbx_description
1 polymer ?
#
loop_
_entity_poly.entity_id
_entity_poly.type
_entity_poly.pdbx_seq_one_letter_code
_entity_poly.pdbx_strand_id
1 'polypeptide(L)'
;VVINVVSYDMVQQMSLSSVEYPKGVNEFTKSGFTALASEKVKPFRVKESPVQFECVVKDVIALGTEGGAGNLIFCEIVMFHINENILNEAGHIDPHKIDLVARMGNDFYCRASGDAVFEVTKPNTKPAIGYDAIPEYIRNSEILSANNLGQLGNIEHLPDAAAIEELKTNEDVKDILNRMHNDRDGLCHHLFLLAKDLLSQLQVEQAWKVLLLAKEYC
;
A
#
# COMPACT_ATOMS: atom_id res chain seq x y z
N VAL A 1 -15.47 5.92 24.38
CA VAL A 1 -15.72 6.34 23.00
C VAL A 1 -15.82 5.14 22.08
N VAL A 2 -16.39 5.33 20.89
CA VAL A 2 -16.33 4.33 19.81
C VAL A 2 -15.69 4.97 18.59
N ILE A 3 -14.71 4.30 18.00
CA ILE A 3 -14.08 4.72 16.76
C ILE A 3 -14.62 3.81 15.65
N ASN A 4 -15.23 4.40 14.61
CA ASN A 4 -15.80 3.69 13.49
C ASN A 4 -14.96 3.98 12.25
N VAL A 5 -14.48 2.92 11.59
CA VAL A 5 -13.73 3.03 10.33
C VAL A 5 -14.68 3.36 9.20
N VAL A 6 -14.28 4.25 8.31
CA VAL A 6 -15.13 4.75 7.22
C VAL A 6 -14.71 4.11 5.90
N SER A 7 -15.66 3.42 5.25
CA SER A 7 -15.56 2.96 3.86
C SER A 7 -16.13 3.98 2.89
N TYR A 8 -15.87 3.78 1.59
CA TYR A 8 -16.40 4.64 0.54
C TYR A 8 -17.92 4.72 0.54
N ASP A 9 -18.62 3.62 0.80
CA ASP A 9 -20.06 3.54 0.78
C ASP A 9 -20.77 4.42 1.82
N MET A 10 -20.07 4.79 2.91
CA MET A 10 -20.65 5.56 4.00
C MET A 10 -20.04 6.97 4.17
N VAL A 11 -19.07 7.38 3.33
CA VAL A 11 -18.34 8.63 3.49
C VAL A 11 -19.24 9.87 3.46
N GLN A 12 -20.28 9.90 2.63
CA GLN A 12 -21.20 11.03 2.56
C GLN A 12 -22.09 11.14 3.82
N GLN A 13 -22.53 10.00 4.35
CA GLN A 13 -23.26 9.95 5.63
C GLN A 13 -22.36 10.39 6.79
N MET A 14 -21.10 9.95 6.80
CA MET A 14 -20.11 10.39 7.78
C MET A 14 -19.90 11.90 7.70
N SER A 15 -19.83 12.49 6.50
CA SER A 15 -19.75 13.94 6.33
C SER A 15 -20.93 14.66 6.95
N LEU A 16 -22.16 14.15 6.79
CA LEU A 16 -23.36 14.71 7.44
C LEU A 16 -23.29 14.63 8.97
N SER A 17 -22.70 13.60 9.54
CA SER A 17 -22.54 13.46 11.00
C SER A 17 -21.54 14.46 11.61
N SER A 18 -20.70 15.10 10.78
CA SER A 18 -19.72 16.09 11.21
C SER A 18 -20.27 17.54 11.23
N VAL A 19 -21.52 17.74 10.85
CA VAL A 19 -22.19 19.07 10.90
C VAL A 19 -22.41 19.48 12.36
N GLU A 20 -22.17 20.76 12.64
CA GLU A 20 -22.36 21.33 13.96
C GLU A 20 -23.86 21.56 14.26
N TYR A 21 -24.54 20.50 14.68
CA TYR A 21 -25.95 20.53 15.03
C TYR A 21 -26.18 21.13 16.43
N PRO A 22 -27.33 21.76 16.69
CA PRO A 22 -27.68 22.22 18.01
C PRO A 22 -27.69 21.09 19.05
N LYS A 23 -27.41 21.43 20.32
CA LYS A 23 -27.40 20.47 21.43
C LYS A 23 -28.74 19.70 21.49
N GLY A 24 -28.67 18.39 21.58
CA GLY A 24 -29.82 17.49 21.67
C GLY A 24 -30.30 16.93 20.35
N VAL A 25 -29.74 17.37 19.24
CA VAL A 25 -30.00 16.74 17.93
C VAL A 25 -29.23 15.41 17.85
N ASN A 26 -29.92 14.37 17.42
CA ASN A 26 -29.29 13.04 17.25
C ASN A 26 -28.65 12.92 15.86
N GLU A 27 -27.33 12.85 15.81
CA GLU A 27 -26.55 12.77 14.58
C GLU A 27 -26.75 11.45 13.82
N PHE A 28 -27.07 10.34 14.48
CA PHE A 28 -27.47 9.11 13.82
C PHE A 28 -28.71 9.32 12.94
N THR A 29 -29.71 10.04 13.48
CA THR A 29 -30.92 10.37 12.72
C THR A 29 -30.60 11.29 11.52
N LYS A 30 -29.73 12.28 11.72
CA LYS A 30 -29.37 13.26 10.69
C LYS A 30 -28.54 12.66 9.57
N SER A 31 -27.62 11.76 9.88
CA SER A 31 -26.77 11.09 8.91
C SER A 31 -27.40 9.82 8.29
N GLY A 32 -28.50 9.34 8.89
CA GLY A 32 -29.14 8.09 8.45
C GLY A 32 -28.36 6.82 8.83
N PHE A 33 -27.43 6.91 9.78
CA PHE A 33 -26.73 5.75 10.30
C PHE A 33 -27.59 4.97 11.30
N THR A 34 -27.35 3.66 11.36
CA THR A 34 -28.00 2.76 12.31
C THR A 34 -27.17 2.65 13.58
N ALA A 35 -27.73 3.09 14.71
CA ALA A 35 -27.10 2.92 16.02
C ALA A 35 -27.15 1.46 16.45
N LEU A 36 -25.97 0.88 16.77
CA LEU A 36 -25.81 -0.47 17.27
C LEU A 36 -25.23 -0.43 18.70
N ALA A 37 -25.85 -1.15 19.64
CA ALA A 37 -25.38 -1.17 21.02
C ALA A 37 -23.94 -1.69 21.11
N SER A 38 -23.11 -1.04 21.90
CA SER A 38 -21.77 -1.51 22.27
C SER A 38 -21.84 -2.58 23.36
N GLU A 39 -20.78 -3.38 23.49
CA GLU A 39 -20.68 -4.45 24.47
C GLU A 39 -19.90 -4.05 25.74
N LYS A 40 -18.91 -3.19 25.61
CA LYS A 40 -17.99 -2.80 26.69
C LYS A 40 -18.10 -1.34 27.10
N VAL A 41 -18.64 -0.46 26.22
CA VAL A 41 -18.76 0.96 26.48
C VAL A 41 -20.21 1.45 26.26
N LYS A 42 -20.54 2.65 26.76
CA LYS A 42 -21.91 3.19 26.63
C LYS A 42 -22.26 3.77 25.26
N PRO A 43 -21.35 4.47 24.53
CA PRO A 43 -21.66 5.04 23.22
C PRO A 43 -22.00 3.94 22.20
N PHE A 44 -22.94 4.23 21.29
CA PHE A 44 -23.33 3.34 20.23
C PHE A 44 -22.23 3.23 19.17
N ARG A 45 -22.16 2.08 18.50
CA ARG A 45 -21.42 1.82 17.27
C ARG A 45 -22.26 2.21 16.06
N VAL A 46 -21.61 2.49 14.94
CA VAL A 46 -22.25 2.67 13.64
C VAL A 46 -22.32 1.30 12.95
N LYS A 47 -23.52 0.78 12.70
CA LYS A 47 -23.72 -0.56 12.13
C LYS A 47 -23.09 -0.73 10.75
N GLU A 48 -23.09 0.32 9.94
CA GLU A 48 -22.58 0.35 8.57
C GLU A 48 -21.04 0.34 8.51
N SER A 49 -20.37 0.69 9.60
CA SER A 49 -18.90 0.70 9.64
C SER A 49 -18.34 -0.72 9.56
N PRO A 50 -17.36 -0.98 8.66
CA PRO A 50 -16.79 -2.31 8.50
C PRO A 50 -15.92 -2.74 9.68
N VAL A 51 -15.36 -1.79 10.45
CA VAL A 51 -14.57 -2.04 11.67
C VAL A 51 -14.92 -1.00 12.72
N GLN A 52 -15.18 -1.46 13.95
CA GLN A 52 -15.51 -0.58 15.07
C GLN A 52 -14.64 -0.93 16.29
N PHE A 53 -14.10 0.09 16.93
CA PHE A 53 -13.31 -0.05 18.15
C PHE A 53 -14.05 0.56 19.34
N GLU A 54 -14.37 -0.25 20.34
CA GLU A 54 -14.86 0.25 21.64
C GLU A 54 -13.65 0.61 22.50
N CYS A 55 -13.58 1.85 22.95
CA CYS A 55 -12.37 2.38 23.56
C CYS A 55 -12.66 3.08 24.89
N VAL A 56 -11.71 2.96 25.83
CA VAL A 56 -11.63 3.74 27.05
C VAL A 56 -10.59 4.84 26.86
N VAL A 57 -10.99 6.10 27.04
CA VAL A 57 -10.06 7.25 26.99
C VAL A 57 -9.11 7.18 28.19
N LYS A 58 -7.82 7.20 27.93
CA LYS A 58 -6.76 7.20 28.94
C LYS A 58 -6.24 8.60 29.23
N ASP A 59 -6.09 9.42 28.18
CA ASP A 59 -5.59 10.78 28.31
C ASP A 59 -6.09 11.66 27.18
N VAL A 60 -6.16 12.97 27.41
CA VAL A 60 -6.54 13.98 26.42
C VAL A 60 -5.57 15.16 26.55
N ILE A 61 -4.76 15.37 25.52
CA ILE A 61 -3.79 16.46 25.45
C ILE A 61 -4.30 17.54 24.50
N ALA A 62 -4.61 18.72 25.02
CA ALA A 62 -4.94 19.87 24.20
C ALA A 62 -3.69 20.37 23.46
N LEU A 63 -3.76 20.51 22.14
CA LEU A 63 -2.65 20.97 21.29
C LEU A 63 -2.60 22.49 21.14
N GLY A 64 -3.52 23.21 21.74
CA GLY A 64 -3.59 24.67 21.76
C GLY A 64 -4.85 25.16 22.47
N THR A 65 -4.94 26.49 22.66
CA THR A 65 -6.05 27.16 23.35
C THR A 65 -6.97 27.94 22.43
N GLU A 66 -6.55 28.14 21.17
CA GLU A 66 -7.28 28.92 20.18
C GLU A 66 -8.32 28.08 19.44
N GLY A 67 -9.32 28.73 18.86
CA GLY A 67 -10.33 28.08 18.04
C GLY A 67 -9.67 27.35 16.85
N GLY A 68 -10.07 26.07 16.65
CA GLY A 68 -9.45 25.19 15.64
C GLY A 68 -8.25 24.39 16.13
N ALA A 69 -7.77 24.59 17.35
CA ALA A 69 -6.75 23.72 17.97
C ALA A 69 -7.32 22.31 18.16
N GLY A 70 -6.52 21.31 17.80
CA GLY A 70 -6.87 19.90 17.97
C GLY A 70 -6.67 19.40 19.40
N ASN A 71 -7.24 18.25 19.69
CA ASN A 71 -6.95 17.49 20.90
C ASN A 71 -6.40 16.11 20.51
N LEU A 72 -5.30 15.70 21.13
CA LEU A 72 -4.77 14.35 21.02
C LEU A 72 -5.41 13.48 22.10
N ILE A 73 -6.13 12.44 21.69
CA ILE A 73 -6.86 11.56 22.58
C ILE A 73 -6.21 10.18 22.58
N PHE A 74 -5.69 9.74 23.73
CA PHE A 74 -5.17 8.39 23.91
C PHE A 74 -6.28 7.45 24.37
N CYS A 75 -6.50 6.39 23.59
CA CYS A 75 -7.54 5.42 23.86
C CYS A 75 -6.96 3.99 23.96
N GLU A 76 -7.44 3.24 24.96
CA GLU A 76 -7.25 1.79 25.02
C GLU A 76 -8.42 1.10 24.32
N ILE A 77 -8.14 0.27 23.34
CA ILE A 77 -9.16 -0.57 22.69
C ILE A 77 -9.50 -1.73 23.64
N VAL A 78 -10.76 -1.80 24.06
CA VAL A 78 -11.25 -2.86 24.95
C VAL A 78 -12.09 -3.93 24.22
N MET A 79 -12.56 -3.60 23.02
CA MET A 79 -13.24 -4.52 22.12
C MET A 79 -13.13 -4.01 20.68
N PHE A 80 -13.01 -4.89 19.73
CA PHE A 80 -13.16 -4.55 18.31
C PHE A 80 -14.13 -5.49 17.63
N HIS A 81 -14.83 -4.97 16.64
CA HIS A 81 -15.79 -5.69 15.81
C HIS A 81 -15.36 -5.54 14.36
N ILE A 82 -15.32 -6.64 13.64
CA ILE A 82 -14.92 -6.67 12.22
C ILE A 82 -16.03 -7.37 11.44
N ASN A 83 -16.47 -6.77 10.34
CA ASN A 83 -17.43 -7.37 9.44
C ASN A 83 -16.73 -8.51 8.67
N GLU A 84 -17.30 -9.69 8.69
CA GLU A 84 -16.72 -10.88 8.02
C GLU A 84 -16.59 -10.70 6.49
N ASN A 85 -17.44 -9.87 5.88
CA ASN A 85 -17.40 -9.61 4.44
C ASN A 85 -16.10 -8.92 3.96
N ILE A 86 -15.36 -8.29 4.85
CA ILE A 86 -14.06 -7.66 4.52
C ILE A 86 -12.87 -8.58 4.79
N LEU A 87 -13.10 -9.82 5.21
CA LEU A 87 -12.02 -10.77 5.48
C LEU A 87 -11.66 -11.58 4.22
N ASN A 88 -10.38 -11.93 4.12
CA ASN A 88 -9.90 -12.93 3.18
C ASN A 88 -10.05 -14.35 3.74
N GLU A 89 -9.69 -15.37 2.98
CA GLU A 89 -9.79 -16.78 3.37
C GLU A 89 -8.93 -17.13 4.60
N ALA A 90 -7.87 -16.38 4.87
CA ALA A 90 -7.03 -16.55 6.05
C ALA A 90 -7.56 -15.81 7.31
N GLY A 91 -8.71 -15.14 7.21
CA GLY A 91 -9.31 -14.38 8.31
C GLY A 91 -8.65 -13.01 8.56
N HIS A 92 -7.84 -12.50 7.63
CA HIS A 92 -7.26 -11.17 7.70
C HIS A 92 -8.13 -10.17 6.95
N ILE A 93 -8.09 -8.90 7.36
CA ILE A 93 -8.75 -7.83 6.62
C ILE A 93 -8.12 -7.73 5.22
N ASP A 94 -8.97 -7.84 4.20
CA ASP A 94 -8.59 -7.72 2.81
C ASP A 94 -8.61 -6.23 2.40
N PRO A 95 -7.47 -5.66 2.01
CA PRO A 95 -7.39 -4.24 1.64
C PRO A 95 -8.23 -3.87 0.42
N HIS A 96 -8.55 -4.84 -0.46
CA HIS A 96 -9.41 -4.61 -1.62
C HIS A 96 -10.91 -4.68 -1.30
N LYS A 97 -11.29 -5.38 -0.20
CA LYS A 97 -12.69 -5.52 0.23
C LYS A 97 -13.14 -4.39 1.16
N ILE A 98 -12.25 -3.87 1.98
CA ILE A 98 -12.62 -2.87 3.00
C ILE A 98 -12.93 -1.50 2.40
N ASP A 99 -12.42 -1.17 1.22
CA ASP A 99 -12.72 0.03 0.42
C ASP A 99 -12.58 1.34 1.22
N LEU A 100 -11.43 1.53 1.82
CA LEU A 100 -11.14 2.65 2.70
C LEU A 100 -11.11 3.99 1.96
N VAL A 101 -11.42 5.06 2.69
CA VAL A 101 -11.22 6.43 2.27
C VAL A 101 -10.27 7.17 3.20
N ALA A 102 -9.51 8.13 2.65
CA ALA A 102 -8.70 9.04 3.46
C ALA A 102 -8.94 10.48 3.04
N ARG A 103 -9.03 11.38 4.02
CA ARG A 103 -9.20 12.81 3.78
C ARG A 103 -7.88 13.43 3.32
N MET A 104 -7.93 14.18 2.20
CA MET A 104 -6.77 14.85 1.60
C MET A 104 -6.69 16.36 1.95
N GLY A 105 -7.66 16.85 2.71
CA GLY A 105 -7.81 18.28 3.02
C GLY A 105 -8.96 18.92 2.23
N ASN A 106 -9.50 20.00 2.75
CA ASN A 106 -10.73 20.64 2.26
C ASN A 106 -11.84 19.58 2.02
N ASP A 107 -12.42 19.56 0.84
CA ASP A 107 -13.47 18.64 0.44
C ASP A 107 -12.98 17.40 -0.31
N PHE A 108 -11.66 17.21 -0.37
CA PHE A 108 -11.04 16.12 -1.13
C PHE A 108 -10.81 14.88 -0.27
N TYR A 109 -11.12 13.74 -0.84
CA TYR A 109 -10.82 12.41 -0.31
C TYR A 109 -10.15 11.57 -1.39
N CYS A 110 -9.31 10.60 -0.99
CA CYS A 110 -8.90 9.50 -1.85
C CYS A 110 -9.63 8.22 -1.46
N ARG A 111 -9.82 7.34 -2.43
CA ARG A 111 -10.40 6.01 -2.23
C ARG A 111 -9.33 4.95 -2.46
N ALA A 112 -9.11 4.11 -1.46
CA ALA A 112 -8.17 2.98 -1.54
C ALA A 112 -8.88 1.79 -2.22
N SER A 113 -8.92 1.80 -3.57
CA SER A 113 -9.63 0.80 -4.37
C SER A 113 -8.93 0.61 -5.72
N GLY A 114 -9.08 -0.57 -6.34
CA GLY A 114 -8.45 -0.89 -7.62
C GLY A 114 -6.94 -0.69 -7.60
N ASP A 115 -6.41 -0.07 -8.64
CA ASP A 115 -4.97 0.17 -8.83
C ASP A 115 -4.35 1.14 -7.81
N ALA A 116 -5.16 1.83 -6.99
CA ALA A 116 -4.67 2.64 -5.88
C ALA A 116 -4.19 1.79 -4.69
N VAL A 117 -4.55 0.50 -4.65
CA VAL A 117 -4.10 -0.47 -3.65
C VAL A 117 -3.10 -1.40 -4.31
N PHE A 118 -1.83 -1.29 -3.93
CA PHE A 118 -0.75 -2.09 -4.50
C PHE A 118 0.15 -2.65 -3.40
N GLU A 119 0.81 -3.74 -3.71
CA GLU A 119 1.72 -4.41 -2.78
C GLU A 119 3.12 -3.80 -2.84
N VAL A 120 3.70 -3.59 -1.66
CA VAL A 120 5.12 -3.29 -1.48
C VAL A 120 5.71 -4.36 -0.58
N THR A 121 6.54 -5.21 -1.17
CA THR A 121 7.22 -6.28 -0.42
C THR A 121 8.16 -5.67 0.60
N LYS A 122 7.95 -5.99 1.87
CA LYS A 122 8.82 -5.52 2.95
C LYS A 122 10.06 -6.41 3.06
N PRO A 123 11.26 -5.84 3.31
CA PRO A 123 12.41 -6.64 3.75
C PRO A 123 12.06 -7.26 5.11
N ASN A 124 12.06 -8.59 5.19
CA ASN A 124 11.57 -9.27 6.38
C ASN A 124 12.68 -9.54 7.41
N THR A 125 13.07 -10.80 7.57
CA THR A 125 13.92 -11.27 8.66
C THR A 125 15.42 -11.21 8.36
N LYS A 126 15.79 -11.09 7.08
CA LYS A 126 17.19 -11.01 6.65
C LYS A 126 17.47 -9.66 6.00
N PRO A 127 18.69 -9.12 6.15
CA PRO A 127 19.08 -7.88 5.50
C PRO A 127 18.99 -8.02 3.98
N ALA A 128 18.38 -7.05 3.33
CA ALA A 128 18.44 -6.90 1.89
C ALA A 128 19.81 -6.36 1.47
N ILE A 129 20.21 -6.56 0.19
CA ILE A 129 21.50 -6.06 -0.32
C ILE A 129 21.60 -4.53 -0.26
N GLY A 130 20.46 -3.82 -0.34
CA GLY A 130 20.40 -2.36 -0.33
C GLY A 130 20.69 -1.71 -1.69
N TYR A 131 20.38 -0.43 -1.78
CA TYR A 131 20.59 0.38 -2.99
C TYR A 131 22.08 0.51 -3.36
N ASP A 132 22.93 0.63 -2.36
CA ASP A 132 24.39 0.81 -2.50
C ASP A 132 25.11 -0.40 -3.10
N ALA A 133 24.56 -1.59 -2.94
CA ALA A 133 25.10 -2.81 -3.54
C ALA A 133 24.62 -3.05 -5.00
N ILE A 134 23.69 -2.25 -5.52
CA ILE A 134 23.30 -2.31 -6.93
C ILE A 134 24.47 -1.79 -7.79
N PRO A 135 24.90 -2.52 -8.82
CA PRO A 135 25.96 -2.06 -9.74
C PRO A 135 25.69 -0.70 -10.34
N GLU A 136 26.73 0.12 -10.52
CA GLU A 136 26.62 1.50 -10.95
C GLU A 136 25.94 1.65 -12.31
N TYR A 137 26.22 0.78 -13.28
CA TYR A 137 25.60 0.81 -14.61
C TYR A 137 24.08 0.58 -14.55
N ILE A 138 23.57 -0.13 -13.51
CA ILE A 138 22.12 -0.30 -13.27
C ILE A 138 21.57 0.95 -12.57
N ARG A 139 22.27 1.45 -11.53
CA ARG A 139 21.81 2.61 -10.76
C ARG A 139 21.70 3.89 -11.60
N ASN A 140 22.59 4.06 -12.57
CA ASN A 140 22.66 5.23 -13.43
C ASN A 140 21.80 5.09 -14.70
N SER A 141 21.02 4.02 -14.83
CA SER A 141 20.13 3.83 -15.98
C SER A 141 19.02 4.88 -16.02
N GLU A 142 18.83 5.49 -17.18
CA GLU A 142 17.72 6.42 -17.44
C GLU A 142 16.37 5.67 -17.63
N ILE A 143 16.41 4.33 -17.77
CA ILE A 143 15.21 3.50 -18.01
C ILE A 143 14.53 3.13 -16.69
N LEU A 144 15.32 2.83 -15.66
CA LEU A 144 14.81 2.38 -14.35
C LEU A 144 14.46 3.57 -13.47
N SER A 145 13.29 3.49 -12.84
CA SER A 145 12.85 4.47 -11.84
C SER A 145 13.49 4.21 -10.47
N ALA A 146 13.41 5.18 -9.55
CA ALA A 146 13.81 4.98 -8.16
C ALA A 146 13.05 3.82 -7.48
N ASN A 147 11.77 3.62 -7.81
CA ASN A 147 10.99 2.48 -7.33
C ASN A 147 11.54 1.14 -7.85
N ASN A 148 11.96 1.08 -9.12
CA ASN A 148 12.60 -0.13 -9.67
C ASN A 148 13.91 -0.44 -8.94
N LEU A 149 14.73 0.57 -8.67
CA LEU A 149 15.97 0.40 -7.90
C LEU A 149 15.68 -0.02 -6.45
N GLY A 150 14.60 0.50 -5.85
CA GLY A 150 14.13 0.05 -4.53
C GLY A 150 13.74 -1.44 -4.52
N GLN A 151 13.02 -1.90 -5.55
CA GLN A 151 12.69 -3.33 -5.70
C GLN A 151 13.95 -4.19 -5.86
N LEU A 152 14.89 -3.76 -6.71
CA LEU A 152 16.15 -4.46 -6.92
C LEU A 152 17.01 -4.53 -5.64
N GLY A 153 17.04 -3.47 -4.84
CA GLY A 153 17.75 -3.45 -3.56
C GLY A 153 17.13 -4.34 -2.48
N ASN A 154 15.89 -4.79 -2.66
CA ASN A 154 15.12 -5.56 -1.68
C ASN A 154 15.23 -7.08 -1.87
N ILE A 155 16.39 -7.59 -2.22
CA ILE A 155 16.70 -9.03 -2.29
C ILE A 155 17.80 -9.38 -1.30
N GLU A 156 17.86 -10.64 -0.87
CA GLU A 156 18.89 -11.12 0.06
C GLU A 156 20.23 -11.39 -0.64
N HIS A 157 20.19 -11.93 -1.85
CA HIS A 157 21.38 -12.34 -2.62
C HIS A 157 21.15 -12.11 -4.12
N LEU A 158 22.22 -11.75 -4.81
CA LEU A 158 22.19 -11.70 -6.27
C LEU A 158 22.07 -13.11 -6.87
N PRO A 159 21.39 -13.25 -8.03
CA PRO A 159 21.40 -14.50 -8.79
C PRO A 159 22.81 -14.97 -9.13
N ASP A 160 23.02 -16.28 -9.14
CA ASP A 160 24.31 -16.87 -9.51
C ASP A 160 24.51 -16.91 -11.03
N ALA A 161 25.75 -17.21 -11.45
CA ALA A 161 26.10 -17.27 -12.88
C ALA A 161 25.33 -18.37 -13.64
N ALA A 162 24.99 -19.49 -12.98
CA ALA A 162 24.24 -20.57 -13.62
C ALA A 162 22.81 -20.14 -13.96
N ALA A 163 22.16 -19.41 -13.05
CA ALA A 163 20.83 -18.87 -13.26
C ALA A 163 20.78 -17.79 -14.37
N ILE A 164 21.88 -17.05 -14.58
CA ILE A 164 22.02 -16.08 -15.67
C ILE A 164 22.18 -16.80 -17.01
N GLU A 165 22.98 -17.86 -17.08
CA GLU A 165 23.15 -18.66 -18.30
C GLU A 165 21.85 -19.37 -18.71
N GLU A 166 21.09 -19.90 -17.73
CA GLU A 166 19.78 -20.49 -17.99
C GLU A 166 18.82 -19.49 -18.64
N LEU A 167 18.88 -18.21 -18.24
CA LEU A 167 18.03 -17.15 -18.80
C LEU A 167 18.24 -16.98 -20.32
N LYS A 168 19.43 -17.23 -20.86
CA LYS A 168 19.70 -17.17 -22.30
C LYS A 168 18.86 -18.18 -23.11
N THR A 169 18.22 -19.14 -22.42
CA THR A 169 17.28 -20.10 -23.05
C THR A 169 15.84 -19.60 -23.10
N ASN A 170 15.50 -18.53 -22.35
CA ASN A 170 14.19 -17.90 -22.35
C ASN A 170 13.85 -17.31 -23.73
N GLU A 171 12.60 -17.49 -24.18
CA GLU A 171 12.20 -17.06 -25.53
C GLU A 171 12.29 -15.56 -25.75
N ASP A 172 11.84 -14.75 -24.80
CA ASP A 172 11.87 -13.29 -24.89
C ASP A 172 13.32 -12.77 -24.96
N VAL A 173 14.21 -13.34 -24.14
CA VAL A 173 15.63 -12.99 -24.12
C VAL A 173 16.31 -13.42 -25.42
N LYS A 174 16.06 -14.65 -25.91
CA LYS A 174 16.58 -15.13 -27.20
C LYS A 174 16.16 -14.23 -28.35
N ASP A 175 14.94 -13.79 -28.35
CA ASP A 175 14.39 -12.95 -29.41
C ASP A 175 15.11 -11.59 -29.45
N ILE A 176 15.32 -10.97 -28.27
CA ILE A 176 16.09 -9.73 -28.14
C ILE A 176 17.54 -9.96 -28.60
N LEU A 177 18.21 -11.01 -28.12
CA LEU A 177 19.60 -11.34 -28.48
C LEU A 177 19.76 -11.56 -29.99
N ASN A 178 18.82 -12.25 -30.65
CA ASN A 178 18.85 -12.55 -32.07
C ASN A 178 18.58 -11.31 -32.94
N ARG A 179 17.59 -10.49 -32.56
CA ARG A 179 17.20 -9.28 -33.30
C ARG A 179 18.27 -8.19 -33.27
N MET A 180 18.97 -8.07 -32.15
CA MET A 180 19.89 -6.97 -31.87
C MET A 180 21.38 -7.41 -31.90
N HIS A 181 21.71 -8.59 -32.45
CA HIS A 181 23.07 -9.17 -32.36
C HIS A 181 24.19 -8.25 -32.88
N ASN A 182 23.89 -7.31 -33.78
CA ASN A 182 24.85 -6.34 -34.34
C ASN A 182 24.73 -4.93 -33.74
N ASP A 183 23.80 -4.71 -32.79
CA ASP A 183 23.55 -3.42 -32.13
C ASP A 183 23.70 -3.60 -30.62
N ARG A 184 24.91 -3.38 -30.13
CA ARG A 184 25.24 -3.59 -28.71
C ARG A 184 24.47 -2.61 -27.79
N ASP A 185 24.39 -1.35 -28.17
CA ASP A 185 23.71 -0.31 -27.39
C ASP A 185 22.19 -0.56 -27.40
N GLY A 186 21.63 -0.91 -28.56
CA GLY A 186 20.24 -1.30 -28.67
C GLY A 186 19.91 -2.55 -27.85
N LEU A 187 20.82 -3.51 -27.80
CA LEU A 187 20.66 -4.72 -26.99
C LEU A 187 20.62 -4.42 -25.49
N CYS A 188 21.59 -3.62 -25.00
CA CYS A 188 21.58 -3.14 -23.62
C CYS A 188 20.26 -2.45 -23.28
N HIS A 189 19.82 -1.52 -24.12
CA HIS A 189 18.58 -0.77 -23.94
C HIS A 189 17.35 -1.70 -23.84
N HIS A 190 17.21 -2.68 -24.74
CA HIS A 190 16.06 -3.60 -24.73
C HIS A 190 16.05 -4.55 -23.54
N LEU A 191 17.22 -5.00 -23.07
CA LEU A 191 17.30 -5.78 -21.84
C LEU A 191 16.88 -4.99 -20.61
N PHE A 192 17.24 -3.71 -20.54
CA PHE A 192 16.76 -2.83 -19.46
C PHE A 192 15.24 -2.59 -19.51
N LEU A 193 14.67 -2.46 -20.72
CA LEU A 193 13.20 -2.36 -20.87
C LEU A 193 12.50 -3.65 -20.42
N LEU A 194 13.03 -4.82 -20.79
CA LEU A 194 12.51 -6.11 -20.34
C LEU A 194 12.60 -6.23 -18.81
N ALA A 195 13.73 -5.85 -18.22
CA ALA A 195 13.87 -5.85 -16.76
C ALA A 195 12.86 -4.92 -16.06
N LYS A 196 12.62 -3.74 -16.63
CA LYS A 196 11.61 -2.80 -16.13
C LYS A 196 10.19 -3.39 -16.19
N ASP A 197 9.86 -4.09 -17.28
CA ASP A 197 8.57 -4.77 -17.40
C ASP A 197 8.42 -5.89 -16.36
N LEU A 198 9.45 -6.72 -16.19
CA LEU A 198 9.49 -7.75 -15.15
C LEU A 198 9.32 -7.16 -13.74
N LEU A 199 9.92 -6.00 -13.45
CA LEU A 199 9.75 -5.29 -12.18
C LEU A 199 8.33 -4.76 -11.99
N SER A 200 7.66 -4.34 -13.06
CA SER A 200 6.24 -3.95 -12.99
C SER A 200 5.32 -5.11 -12.63
N GLN A 201 5.75 -6.34 -12.94
CA GLN A 201 5.07 -7.59 -12.60
C GLN A 201 5.56 -8.22 -11.29
N LEU A 202 6.35 -7.50 -10.49
CA LEU A 202 6.98 -7.95 -9.25
C LEU A 202 7.93 -9.16 -9.40
N GLN A 203 8.41 -9.44 -10.63
CA GLN A 203 9.33 -10.53 -10.94
C GLN A 203 10.80 -10.10 -10.73
N VAL A 204 11.13 -9.70 -9.50
CA VAL A 204 12.41 -9.05 -9.16
C VAL A 204 13.62 -9.94 -9.46
N GLU A 205 13.54 -11.25 -9.17
CA GLU A 205 14.64 -12.18 -9.43
C GLU A 205 14.93 -12.32 -10.94
N GLN A 206 13.88 -12.40 -11.76
CA GLN A 206 14.05 -12.47 -13.22
C GLN A 206 14.63 -11.16 -13.78
N ALA A 207 14.14 -10.01 -13.28
CA ALA A 207 14.70 -8.71 -13.64
C ALA A 207 16.20 -8.61 -13.32
N TRP A 208 16.64 -9.13 -12.18
CA TRP A 208 18.06 -9.18 -11.82
C TRP A 208 18.87 -10.03 -12.82
N LYS A 209 18.37 -11.21 -13.17
CA LYS A 209 19.06 -12.08 -14.16
C LYS A 209 19.26 -11.36 -15.48
N VAL A 210 18.21 -10.66 -15.96
CA VAL A 210 18.25 -9.86 -17.20
C VAL A 210 19.25 -8.72 -17.10
N LEU A 211 19.26 -7.98 -15.99
CA LEU A 211 20.18 -6.85 -15.78
C LEU A 211 21.65 -7.32 -15.66
N LEU A 212 21.88 -8.45 -15.00
CA LEU A 212 23.23 -9.02 -14.92
C LEU A 212 23.74 -9.55 -16.27
N LEU A 213 22.85 -10.12 -17.09
CA LEU A 213 23.15 -10.47 -18.48
C LEU A 213 23.46 -9.22 -19.32
N ALA A 214 22.73 -8.13 -19.14
CA ALA A 214 22.93 -6.88 -19.87
C ALA A 214 24.33 -6.29 -19.68
N LYS A 215 25.03 -6.62 -18.58
CA LYS A 215 26.42 -6.19 -18.33
C LYS A 215 27.38 -6.56 -19.46
N GLU A 216 27.13 -7.68 -20.18
CA GLU A 216 27.97 -8.12 -21.28
C GLU A 216 27.91 -7.15 -22.48
N TYR A 217 26.87 -6.31 -22.55
CA TYR A 217 26.53 -5.48 -23.70
C TYR A 217 26.56 -3.96 -23.38
N CYS A 218 26.44 -3.55 -22.13
CA CYS A 218 26.61 -2.18 -21.68
C CYS A 218 28.08 -1.86 -21.37
#